data_a5e86f57db481a5d3ce372e81b902ce4
#
_entry.id   a5e86f57db481a5d3ce372e81b902ce4
#
_cell.length_a   1.000
_cell.length_b   1.000
_cell.length_c   1.000
_cell.angle_alpha   90.00
_cell.angle_beta   90.00
_cell.angle_gamma   90.00
#
_symmetry.space_group_name_H-M   'P 1'
#
loop_
_entity.id
_entity.type
_entity.pdbx_description
1 polymer ?
#
loop_
_entity_poly.entity_id
_entity_poly.type
_entity_poly.pdbx_seq_one_letter_code
_entity_poly.pdbx_strand_id
1 'polypeptide(L)'
;MAKTNTGLVAYAKANIGNPYWYGTFGQVGTQTLLDSKRKQYPSFYTSARYAACKKDIGKRVHDCVGLIKGYLWSDSATAAPKYSAAQDVSANGMLAKCTEHGNINKIPEIPGVLVFMDGHVGVYEGNGYVIECTVSCGSGVVRTALKSRPWVHWGKCPWISYNSTTAAQKLSESTSKPGGGIKVGDKVKITGTNYATGQRVPTWVKLRKHTVSKVQDGKALLKEISSWVHTKDITIVSTAKKGIAVGSTVTIKKGAVYGGCTSARGKAVPSAQLAPTKHKVSRIQTNKGVKEALLGDISSWVAVASLEEVTK
;
A
#
# COMPACT_ATOMS: atom_id res chain seq x y z
N MET A 1 -12.72 -4.02 13.86
CA MET A 1 -11.37 -4.56 13.57
C MET A 1 -10.34 -3.84 14.43
N ALA A 2 -9.30 -4.53 14.90
CA ALA A 2 -8.22 -3.91 15.65
C ALA A 2 -7.50 -2.85 14.80
N LYS A 3 -7.22 -1.69 15.38
CA LYS A 3 -6.47 -0.61 14.74
C LYS A 3 -4.99 -0.93 14.77
N THR A 4 -4.32 -0.92 13.62
CA THR A 4 -2.91 -1.30 13.48
C THR A 4 -2.06 -0.13 12.98
N ASN A 5 -0.79 -0.16 13.29
CA ASN A 5 0.18 0.84 12.81
C ASN A 5 0.27 0.89 11.28
N THR A 6 0.24 -0.26 10.61
CA THR A 6 0.24 -0.33 9.14
C THR A 6 -1.07 0.19 8.53
N GLY A 7 -2.19 -0.03 9.21
CA GLY A 7 -3.49 0.53 8.83
C GLY A 7 -3.52 2.05 8.96
N LEU A 8 -2.90 2.62 10.02
CA LEU A 8 -2.75 4.07 10.16
C LEU A 8 -1.96 4.67 9.00
N VAL A 9 -0.82 4.06 8.65
CA VAL A 9 -0.01 4.53 7.50
C VAL A 9 -0.81 4.45 6.20
N ALA A 10 -1.56 3.38 5.98
CA ALA A 10 -2.39 3.23 4.78
C ALA A 10 -3.49 4.31 4.72
N TYR A 11 -4.16 4.58 5.86
CA TYR A 11 -5.16 5.65 5.96
C TYR A 11 -4.54 7.03 5.67
N ALA A 12 -3.41 7.35 6.31
CA ALA A 12 -2.74 8.62 6.11
C ALA A 12 -2.33 8.83 4.64
N LYS A 13 -1.79 7.80 3.99
CA LYS A 13 -1.46 7.81 2.54
C LYS A 13 -2.66 8.06 1.64
N ALA A 14 -3.77 7.41 1.92
CA ALA A 14 -5.00 7.56 1.16
C ALA A 14 -5.61 8.98 1.26
N ASN A 15 -5.23 9.73 2.28
CA ASN A 15 -5.70 11.09 2.52
C ASN A 15 -4.72 12.19 2.06
N ILE A 16 -3.57 11.85 1.47
CA ILE A 16 -2.64 12.86 0.91
C ILE A 16 -3.37 13.70 -0.13
N GLY A 17 -3.23 15.03 -0.03
CA GLY A 17 -3.93 16.01 -0.85
C GLY A 17 -5.26 16.50 -0.29
N ASN A 18 -5.78 15.88 0.75
CA ASN A 18 -6.98 16.38 1.44
C ASN A 18 -6.65 17.64 2.27
N PRO A 19 -7.56 18.61 2.34
CA PRO A 19 -7.29 19.91 2.95
C PRO A 19 -7.25 19.87 4.48
N TYR A 20 -6.59 20.89 5.05
CA TYR A 20 -6.54 21.12 6.48
C TYR A 20 -7.73 21.97 6.95
N TRP A 21 -8.54 21.41 7.84
CA TRP A 21 -9.54 22.15 8.61
C TRP A 21 -9.34 21.90 10.10
N TYR A 22 -9.09 22.96 10.87
CA TYR A 22 -8.85 22.84 12.31
C TYR A 22 -10.07 22.31 13.05
N GLY A 23 -9.85 21.37 13.97
CA GLY A 23 -10.91 20.73 14.76
C GLY A 23 -11.70 19.66 13.99
N THR A 24 -11.18 19.16 12.87
CA THR A 24 -11.84 18.08 12.09
C THR A 24 -10.99 16.81 12.08
N PHE A 25 -11.63 15.67 11.86
CA PHE A 25 -11.02 14.35 12.02
C PHE A 25 -11.48 13.34 10.95
N GLY A 26 -11.62 13.81 9.71
CA GLY A 26 -11.96 12.94 8.57
C GLY A 26 -13.43 12.97 8.16
N GLN A 27 -14.20 13.97 8.62
CA GLN A 27 -15.52 14.24 8.08
C GLN A 27 -15.43 14.74 6.64
N VAL A 28 -16.52 14.62 5.90
CA VAL A 28 -16.68 15.35 4.64
C VAL A 28 -16.96 16.83 4.99
N GLY A 29 -16.19 17.73 4.41
CA GLY A 29 -16.40 19.19 4.57
C GLY A 29 -17.75 19.59 4.01
N THR A 30 -18.60 20.17 4.86
CA THR A 30 -19.90 20.75 4.46
C THR A 30 -19.95 22.19 4.92
N GLN A 31 -20.87 22.97 4.35
CA GLN A 31 -21.09 24.36 4.80
C GLN A 31 -21.44 24.39 6.30
N THR A 32 -22.33 23.49 6.74
CA THR A 32 -22.73 23.37 8.15
C THR A 32 -21.55 23.05 9.06
N LEU A 33 -20.68 22.13 8.67
CA LEU A 33 -19.48 21.80 9.44
C LEU A 33 -18.53 23.01 9.50
N LEU A 34 -18.31 23.69 8.39
CA LEU A 34 -17.44 24.86 8.32
C LEU A 34 -17.96 26.00 9.22
N ASP A 35 -19.25 26.27 9.18
CA ASP A 35 -19.90 27.30 10.04
C ASP A 35 -19.78 26.96 11.53
N SER A 36 -20.00 25.68 11.86
CA SER A 36 -19.81 25.17 13.22
C SER A 36 -18.36 25.35 13.69
N LYS A 37 -17.37 25.02 12.84
CA LYS A 37 -15.95 25.15 13.18
C LYS A 37 -15.53 26.62 13.27
N ARG A 38 -16.05 27.52 12.45
CA ARG A 38 -15.83 28.96 12.57
C ARG A 38 -16.36 29.50 13.88
N LYS A 39 -17.55 29.05 14.28
CA LYS A 39 -18.15 29.44 15.57
C LYS A 39 -17.31 28.93 16.76
N GLN A 40 -16.82 27.70 16.66
CA GLN A 40 -16.03 27.05 17.72
C GLN A 40 -14.59 27.61 17.82
N TYR A 41 -13.99 28.02 16.69
CA TYR A 41 -12.59 28.46 16.60
C TYR A 41 -12.47 29.77 15.79
N PRO A 42 -13.06 30.89 16.26
CA PRO A 42 -13.13 32.11 15.46
C PRO A 42 -11.76 32.73 15.16
N SER A 43 -10.81 32.62 16.07
CA SER A 43 -9.42 33.07 15.85
C SER A 43 -8.67 32.30 14.78
N PHE A 44 -9.00 31.04 14.60
CA PHE A 44 -8.42 30.22 13.51
C PHE A 44 -9.11 30.48 12.17
N TYR A 45 -10.46 30.48 12.15
CA TYR A 45 -11.27 30.69 10.94
C TYR A 45 -11.52 32.17 10.67
N THR A 46 -10.44 32.94 10.45
CA THR A 46 -10.53 34.32 9.95
C THR A 46 -11.36 34.37 8.66
N SER A 47 -11.85 35.54 8.27
CA SER A 47 -12.65 35.68 7.05
C SER A 47 -11.96 35.16 5.81
N ALA A 48 -10.65 35.41 5.67
CA ALA A 48 -9.85 34.90 4.56
C ALA A 48 -9.73 33.37 4.56
N ARG A 49 -9.44 32.77 5.74
CA ARG A 49 -9.33 31.32 5.88
C ARG A 49 -10.66 30.62 5.69
N TYR A 50 -11.75 31.18 6.22
CA TYR A 50 -13.10 30.68 6.02
C TYR A 50 -13.46 30.67 4.51
N ALA A 51 -13.17 31.76 3.79
CA ALA A 51 -13.39 31.82 2.35
C ALA A 51 -12.55 30.79 1.57
N ALA A 52 -11.30 30.55 2.01
CA ALA A 52 -10.45 29.52 1.43
C ALA A 52 -11.03 28.11 1.67
N CYS A 53 -11.47 27.82 2.89
CA CYS A 53 -12.07 26.52 3.25
C CYS A 53 -13.36 26.21 2.47
N LYS A 54 -14.14 27.22 2.06
CA LYS A 54 -15.33 26.99 1.21
C LYS A 54 -15.02 26.22 -0.08
N LYS A 55 -13.81 26.37 -0.62
CA LYS A 55 -13.35 25.65 -1.84
C LYS A 55 -13.11 24.16 -1.60
N ASP A 56 -13.10 23.73 -0.35
CA ASP A 56 -12.83 22.36 0.07
C ASP A 56 -14.09 21.60 0.46
N ILE A 57 -15.26 22.23 0.36
CA ILE A 57 -16.55 21.56 0.57
C ILE A 57 -16.66 20.37 -0.38
N GLY A 58 -17.10 19.22 0.16
CA GLY A 58 -17.16 17.95 -0.54
C GLY A 58 -15.89 17.08 -0.38
N LYS A 59 -14.76 17.66 0.03
CA LYS A 59 -13.54 16.93 0.32
C LYS A 59 -13.53 16.42 1.77
N ARG A 60 -12.75 15.37 2.03
CA ARG A 60 -12.49 14.93 3.40
C ARG A 60 -11.51 15.88 4.08
N VAL A 61 -11.79 16.27 5.33
CA VAL A 61 -11.04 17.30 6.04
C VAL A 61 -10.48 16.79 7.37
N HIS A 62 -9.26 17.21 7.69
CA HIS A 62 -8.55 16.81 8.91
C HIS A 62 -7.78 18.01 9.47
N ASP A 63 -7.49 17.99 10.78
CA ASP A 63 -6.33 18.67 11.34
C ASP A 63 -5.19 17.67 11.63
N CYS A 64 -4.12 18.10 12.29
CA CYS A 64 -2.95 17.25 12.51
C CYS A 64 -3.30 16.01 13.34
N VAL A 65 -3.94 16.16 14.47
CA VAL A 65 -4.36 15.03 15.32
C VAL A 65 -5.59 14.35 14.76
N GLY A 66 -6.41 15.07 14.03
CA GLY A 66 -7.59 14.57 13.34
C GLY A 66 -7.28 13.54 12.25
N LEU A 67 -6.09 13.59 11.65
CA LEU A 67 -5.65 12.56 10.72
C LEU A 67 -5.52 11.20 11.42
N ILE A 68 -5.02 11.18 12.66
CA ILE A 68 -4.91 9.96 13.46
C ILE A 68 -6.29 9.55 13.99
N LYS A 69 -7.07 10.47 14.54
CA LYS A 69 -8.44 10.24 15.02
C LYS A 69 -9.35 9.73 13.91
N GLY A 70 -9.23 10.26 12.70
CA GLY A 70 -9.97 9.79 11.54
C GLY A 70 -9.76 8.30 11.27
N TYR A 71 -8.54 7.82 11.37
CA TYR A 71 -8.26 6.39 11.30
C TYR A 71 -8.86 5.63 12.47
N LEU A 72 -8.67 6.12 13.70
CA LEU A 72 -9.15 5.44 14.90
C LEU A 72 -10.68 5.29 14.91
N TRP A 73 -11.38 6.31 14.44
CA TRP A 73 -12.84 6.46 14.56
C TRP A 73 -13.62 6.02 13.31
N SER A 74 -12.96 5.65 12.23
CA SER A 74 -13.62 5.16 11.01
C SER A 74 -13.51 3.65 10.89
N ASP A 75 -14.60 2.98 10.54
CA ASP A 75 -14.61 1.53 10.32
C ASP A 75 -13.89 1.11 9.04
N SER A 76 -13.79 2.03 8.07
CA SER A 76 -13.04 1.88 6.82
C SER A 76 -12.43 3.21 6.37
N ALA A 77 -11.59 3.19 5.34
CA ALA A 77 -10.96 4.41 4.81
C ALA A 77 -11.96 5.46 4.30
N THR A 78 -13.15 5.03 3.90
CA THR A 78 -14.22 5.89 3.36
C THR A 78 -15.37 6.15 4.33
N ALA A 79 -15.47 5.39 5.42
CA ALA A 79 -16.53 5.56 6.41
C ALA A 79 -16.46 6.90 7.12
N ALA A 80 -17.61 7.43 7.53
CA ALA A 80 -17.68 8.57 8.40
C ALA A 80 -17.09 8.22 9.79
N PRO A 81 -16.26 9.09 10.38
CA PRO A 81 -15.70 8.85 11.69
C PRO A 81 -16.77 8.91 12.78
N LYS A 82 -16.72 7.98 13.72
CA LYS A 82 -17.58 7.93 14.91
C LYS A 82 -16.82 8.54 16.08
N TYR A 83 -17.23 9.73 16.51
CA TYR A 83 -16.58 10.47 17.59
C TYR A 83 -16.42 9.63 18.87
N SER A 84 -15.25 9.72 19.49
CA SER A 84 -14.93 9.08 20.77
C SER A 84 -14.31 10.09 21.74
N ALA A 85 -15.06 10.50 22.75
CA ALA A 85 -14.60 11.45 23.78
C ALA A 85 -13.36 10.94 24.54
N ALA A 86 -13.27 9.62 24.77
CA ALA A 86 -12.13 9.00 25.45
C ALA A 86 -10.80 9.11 24.67
N GLN A 87 -10.88 9.32 23.37
CA GLN A 87 -9.73 9.45 22.47
C GLN A 87 -9.56 10.89 21.94
N ASP A 88 -10.42 11.82 22.36
CA ASP A 88 -10.36 13.20 21.90
C ASP A 88 -9.37 14.02 22.70
N VAL A 89 -8.12 13.97 22.26
CA VAL A 89 -6.97 14.66 22.87
C VAL A 89 -6.29 15.59 21.86
N SER A 90 -5.57 16.61 22.36
CA SER A 90 -4.66 17.42 21.53
C SER A 90 -3.43 16.63 21.08
N ALA A 91 -2.60 17.21 20.20
CA ALA A 91 -1.32 16.60 19.80
C ALA A 91 -0.41 16.33 21.02
N ASN A 92 -0.25 17.32 21.90
CA ASN A 92 0.54 17.16 23.12
C ASN A 92 -0.10 16.14 24.08
N GLY A 93 -1.42 16.15 24.20
CA GLY A 93 -2.16 15.15 24.99
C GLY A 93 -2.03 13.72 24.43
N MET A 94 -1.88 13.58 23.12
CA MET A 94 -1.62 12.28 22.49
C MET A 94 -0.21 11.78 22.81
N LEU A 95 0.79 12.65 22.76
CA LEU A 95 2.15 12.31 23.19
C LEU A 95 2.16 11.84 24.66
N ALA A 96 1.51 12.56 25.55
CA ALA A 96 1.42 12.21 26.97
C ALA A 96 0.76 10.85 27.23
N LYS A 97 -0.07 10.37 26.32
CA LYS A 97 -0.72 9.04 26.41
C LYS A 97 0.05 7.93 25.68
N CYS A 98 1.13 8.24 24.97
CA CYS A 98 1.93 7.22 24.29
C CYS A 98 2.54 6.22 25.28
N THR A 99 2.36 4.93 25.02
CA THR A 99 2.88 3.85 25.90
C THR A 99 4.40 3.71 25.84
N GLU A 100 4.96 3.97 24.66
CA GLU A 100 6.40 4.09 24.45
C GLU A 100 6.65 5.38 23.68
N HIS A 101 7.61 6.18 24.15
CA HIS A 101 7.98 7.42 23.49
C HIS A 101 9.46 7.76 23.79
N GLY A 102 9.99 8.71 23.02
CA GLY A 102 11.37 9.15 23.21
C GLY A 102 11.76 10.32 22.32
N ASN A 103 13.03 10.70 22.39
CA ASN A 103 13.58 11.74 21.54
C ASN A 103 13.60 11.29 20.07
N ILE A 104 13.32 12.21 19.16
CA ILE A 104 13.23 11.93 17.70
C ILE A 104 14.48 11.30 17.12
N ASN A 105 15.67 11.61 17.68
CA ASN A 105 16.94 11.02 17.23
C ASN A 105 17.02 9.50 17.47
N LYS A 106 16.16 8.97 18.32
CA LYS A 106 16.03 7.53 18.63
C LYS A 106 14.76 6.91 18.11
N ILE A 107 14.13 7.54 17.10
CA ILE A 107 12.91 7.01 16.49
C ILE A 107 13.14 5.58 15.99
N PRO A 108 12.32 4.61 16.38
CA PRO A 108 12.41 3.26 15.83
C PRO A 108 11.93 3.27 14.35
N GLU A 109 12.53 2.43 13.53
CA GLU A 109 12.12 2.26 12.14
C GLU A 109 10.83 1.41 12.04
N ILE A 110 9.77 1.89 12.71
CA ILE A 110 8.45 1.25 12.78
C ILE A 110 7.44 2.19 12.13
N PRO A 111 6.94 1.89 10.90
CA PRO A 111 5.89 2.68 10.28
C PRO A 111 4.66 2.77 11.19
N GLY A 112 4.07 3.95 11.27
CA GLY A 112 2.89 4.21 12.08
C GLY A 112 3.18 4.66 13.51
N VAL A 113 4.45 4.72 13.97
CA VAL A 113 4.77 5.52 15.15
C VAL A 113 4.47 6.98 14.85
N LEU A 114 4.07 7.73 15.86
CA LEU A 114 3.77 9.14 15.73
C LEU A 114 5.03 9.96 15.98
N VAL A 115 5.15 11.10 15.31
CA VAL A 115 6.19 12.09 15.54
C VAL A 115 5.56 13.40 15.99
N PHE A 116 6.20 14.07 16.92
CA PHE A 116 5.63 15.22 17.61
C PHE A 116 6.60 16.41 17.66
N MET A 117 6.05 17.59 17.54
CA MET A 117 6.57 18.86 17.99
C MET A 117 5.45 19.60 18.73
N ASP A 118 5.74 20.68 19.41
CA ASP A 118 4.74 21.39 20.18
C ASP A 118 3.48 21.73 19.36
N GLY A 119 2.34 21.30 19.86
CA GLY A 119 1.03 21.51 19.23
C GLY A 119 0.80 20.76 17.91
N HIS A 120 1.73 19.86 17.48
CA HIS A 120 1.61 19.21 16.19
C HIS A 120 2.06 17.73 16.22
N VAL A 121 1.45 16.93 15.34
CA VAL A 121 1.72 15.48 15.22
C VAL A 121 1.67 15.04 13.76
N GLY A 122 2.52 14.07 13.43
CA GLY A 122 2.55 13.38 12.15
C GLY A 122 2.65 11.86 12.32
N VAL A 123 2.43 11.14 11.24
CA VAL A 123 2.51 9.68 11.15
C VAL A 123 3.81 9.32 10.45
N TYR A 124 4.73 8.67 11.15
CA TYR A 124 5.95 8.18 10.53
C TYR A 124 5.63 7.08 9.52
N GLU A 125 5.95 7.33 8.26
CA GLU A 125 5.72 6.38 7.18
C GLU A 125 6.78 5.27 7.15
N GLY A 126 7.93 5.52 7.79
CA GLY A 126 9.16 4.77 7.60
C GLY A 126 10.10 5.46 6.62
N ASN A 127 11.36 5.04 6.61
CA ASN A 127 12.38 5.49 5.65
C ASN A 127 12.67 7.00 5.69
N GLY A 128 12.52 7.62 6.86
CA GLY A 128 12.78 9.04 7.02
C GLY A 128 11.69 9.95 6.46
N TYR A 129 10.46 9.45 6.30
CA TYR A 129 9.31 10.25 5.85
C TYR A 129 8.16 10.23 6.85
N VAL A 130 7.42 11.33 6.84
CA VAL A 130 6.24 11.56 7.69
C VAL A 130 5.06 11.95 6.81
N ILE A 131 3.87 11.50 7.16
CA ILE A 131 2.62 12.02 6.60
C ILE A 131 1.97 12.83 7.70
N GLU A 132 1.74 14.10 7.43
CA GLU A 132 1.16 15.06 8.38
C GLU A 132 0.04 15.87 7.74
N CYS A 133 -0.92 16.30 8.54
CA CYS A 133 -1.91 17.28 8.09
C CYS A 133 -1.53 18.65 8.67
N THR A 134 -1.11 19.58 7.82
CA THR A 134 -0.48 20.82 8.25
C THR A 134 -0.89 22.01 7.40
N VAL A 135 -0.81 23.21 7.96
CA VAL A 135 -0.97 24.48 7.21
C VAL A 135 0.37 25.03 6.70
N SER A 136 1.49 24.46 7.15
CA SER A 136 2.83 25.03 6.92
C SER A 136 3.53 24.54 5.66
N CYS A 137 3.13 23.37 5.12
CA CYS A 137 3.80 22.74 3.99
C CYS A 137 2.77 22.35 2.90
N GLY A 138 2.07 23.36 2.35
CA GLY A 138 1.09 23.14 1.28
C GLY A 138 -0.35 22.96 1.74
N SER A 139 -0.68 23.26 3.00
CA SER A 139 -2.04 23.26 3.57
C SER A 139 -2.87 21.99 3.28
N GLY A 140 -2.70 20.99 4.10
CA GLY A 140 -3.45 19.74 4.01
C GLY A 140 -2.61 18.54 4.43
N VAL A 141 -3.04 17.36 4.02
CA VAL A 141 -2.31 16.12 4.25
C VAL A 141 -1.19 16.00 3.23
N VAL A 142 0.03 16.04 3.71
CA VAL A 142 1.26 16.05 2.89
C VAL A 142 2.26 15.00 3.38
N ARG A 143 3.17 14.62 2.49
CA ARG A 143 4.32 13.79 2.82
C ARG A 143 5.56 14.67 2.91
N THR A 144 6.22 14.68 4.07
CA THR A 144 7.43 15.48 4.33
C THR A 144 8.60 14.57 4.70
N ALA A 145 9.84 15.04 4.47
CA ALA A 145 10.99 14.35 5.01
C ALA A 145 11.07 14.58 6.52
N LEU A 146 11.37 13.54 7.30
CA LEU A 146 11.51 13.63 8.76
C LEU A 146 12.48 14.75 9.15
N LYS A 147 13.60 14.87 8.45
CA LYS A 147 14.65 15.86 8.72
C LYS A 147 14.28 17.28 8.27
N SER A 148 13.24 17.47 7.48
CA SER A 148 12.83 18.80 7.01
C SER A 148 11.89 19.52 7.97
N ARG A 149 11.51 18.88 9.08
CA ARG A 149 10.62 19.42 10.09
C ARG A 149 11.24 19.32 11.47
N PRO A 150 11.00 20.26 12.40
CA PRO A 150 11.60 20.28 13.72
C PRO A 150 10.90 19.32 14.70
N TRP A 151 10.76 18.05 14.31
CA TRP A 151 10.24 17.02 15.20
C TRP A 151 11.14 16.85 16.42
N VAL A 152 10.55 16.69 17.60
CA VAL A 152 11.25 16.59 18.88
C VAL A 152 11.11 15.19 19.48
N HIS A 153 9.92 14.62 19.41
CA HIS A 153 9.61 13.33 20.02
C HIS A 153 9.00 12.36 19.02
N TRP A 154 9.08 11.08 19.33
CA TRP A 154 8.31 10.02 18.74
C TRP A 154 7.50 9.31 19.83
N GLY A 155 6.41 8.61 19.46
CA GLY A 155 5.64 7.82 20.40
C GLY A 155 4.72 6.79 19.73
N LYS A 156 4.38 5.74 20.48
CA LYS A 156 3.41 4.74 20.10
C LYS A 156 2.04 5.11 20.63
N CYS A 157 1.09 5.34 19.73
CA CYS A 157 -0.30 5.65 20.08
C CYS A 157 -0.93 4.49 20.88
N PRO A 158 -1.54 4.73 22.05
CA PRO A 158 -2.04 3.66 22.94
C PRO A 158 -3.23 2.90 22.35
N TRP A 159 -3.92 3.46 21.35
CA TRP A 159 -5.09 2.87 20.71
C TRP A 159 -4.76 2.13 19.40
N ILE A 160 -3.49 1.92 19.13
CA ILE A 160 -2.99 1.26 17.93
C ILE A 160 -2.13 0.07 18.34
N SER A 161 -2.44 -1.10 17.79
CA SER A 161 -1.59 -2.27 17.92
C SER A 161 -0.36 -2.10 17.03
N TYR A 162 0.75 -1.89 17.68
CA TYR A 162 2.06 -2.00 17.04
C TYR A 162 2.46 -3.46 17.12
N ASN A 163 1.91 -4.26 16.22
CA ASN A 163 2.42 -5.60 16.10
C ASN A 163 3.91 -5.44 15.81
N SER A 164 4.71 -5.69 16.81
CA SER A 164 6.13 -5.97 16.66
C SER A 164 6.30 -7.33 15.96
N THR A 165 5.61 -7.48 14.84
CA THR A 165 6.07 -8.37 13.82
C THR A 165 7.27 -7.63 13.22
N THR A 166 8.41 -7.67 13.95
CA THR A 166 9.66 -7.80 13.24
C THR A 166 9.35 -8.74 12.09
N ALA A 167 9.74 -8.38 10.88
CA ALA A 167 9.50 -9.16 9.68
C ALA A 167 9.93 -10.67 9.82
N ALA A 168 10.48 -11.05 10.95
CA ALA A 168 10.83 -12.40 11.36
C ALA A 168 9.66 -13.25 11.88
N GLN A 169 8.59 -12.66 12.45
CA GLN A 169 7.52 -13.47 13.08
C GLN A 169 6.25 -13.67 12.22
N LYS A 170 6.07 -12.90 11.15
CA LYS A 170 5.06 -13.24 10.13
C LYS A 170 5.55 -14.29 9.13
N LEU A 171 6.78 -14.75 9.29
CA LEU A 171 7.41 -15.80 8.47
C LEU A 171 7.14 -17.22 9.03
N SER A 172 6.53 -17.36 10.20
CA SER A 172 6.30 -18.67 10.83
C SER A 172 4.91 -19.27 10.55
N GLU A 173 4.00 -18.54 9.87
CA GLU A 173 2.66 -19.07 9.55
C GLU A 173 2.36 -19.25 8.06
N SER A 174 3.36 -19.10 7.22
CA SER A 174 3.30 -19.58 5.84
C SER A 174 4.53 -20.44 5.61
N THR A 175 4.42 -21.69 5.99
CA THR A 175 5.41 -22.72 5.68
C THR A 175 5.55 -22.87 4.17
N SER A 176 6.53 -22.18 3.61
CA SER A 176 7.13 -22.57 2.36
C SER A 176 8.64 -22.65 2.56
N LYS A 177 9.09 -23.88 2.54
CA LYS A 177 10.42 -24.47 2.59
C LYS A 177 11.51 -23.55 2.02
N PRO A 178 12.65 -23.30 2.73
CA PRO A 178 13.85 -22.74 2.12
C PRO A 178 14.39 -23.75 1.12
N GLY A 179 14.50 -23.36 -0.16
CA GLY A 179 15.11 -24.20 -1.19
C GLY A 179 14.30 -24.53 -2.43
N GLY A 180 13.11 -24.00 -2.61
CA GLY A 180 12.40 -24.03 -3.89
C GLY A 180 13.01 -23.00 -4.84
N GLY A 181 13.58 -23.44 -5.97
CA GLY A 181 14.39 -22.63 -6.88
C GLY A 181 13.73 -21.29 -7.25
N ILE A 182 14.35 -20.20 -6.80
CA ILE A 182 13.98 -18.83 -7.14
C ILE A 182 14.07 -18.65 -8.64
N LYS A 183 13.04 -18.04 -9.23
CA LYS A 183 12.92 -17.85 -10.69
C LYS A 183 12.70 -16.36 -11.02
N VAL A 184 13.07 -16.00 -12.24
CA VAL A 184 12.75 -14.69 -12.79
C VAL A 184 11.24 -14.46 -12.74
N GLY A 185 10.83 -13.28 -12.26
CA GLY A 185 9.44 -12.90 -12.05
C GLY A 185 8.90 -13.17 -10.64
N ASP A 186 9.58 -13.96 -9.81
CA ASP A 186 9.17 -14.17 -8.43
C ASP A 186 9.21 -12.84 -7.65
N LYS A 187 8.23 -12.68 -6.77
CA LYS A 187 8.24 -11.61 -5.77
C LYS A 187 8.88 -12.13 -4.51
N VAL A 188 9.95 -11.48 -4.09
CA VAL A 188 10.77 -11.88 -2.94
C VAL A 188 10.91 -10.77 -1.93
N LYS A 189 11.23 -11.12 -0.70
CA LYS A 189 11.73 -10.22 0.35
C LYS A 189 13.16 -10.61 0.72
N ILE A 190 13.98 -9.60 1.02
CA ILE A 190 15.35 -9.83 1.49
C ILE A 190 15.30 -10.11 3.00
N THR A 191 15.84 -11.26 3.40
CA THR A 191 15.99 -11.69 4.79
C THR A 191 17.42 -11.52 5.30
N GLY A 192 18.40 -11.57 4.39
CA GLY A 192 19.82 -11.38 4.69
C GLY A 192 20.17 -9.95 5.12
N THR A 193 21.37 -9.79 5.66
CA THR A 193 21.90 -8.50 6.15
C THR A 193 22.60 -7.70 5.06
N ASN A 194 23.17 -8.37 4.09
CA ASN A 194 24.02 -7.75 3.08
C ASN A 194 23.57 -8.07 1.66
N TYR A 195 23.87 -7.15 0.75
CA TYR A 195 23.87 -7.43 -0.69
C TYR A 195 24.98 -8.42 -1.05
N ALA A 196 24.90 -9.02 -2.22
CA ALA A 196 25.97 -9.89 -2.72
C ALA A 196 27.32 -9.19 -2.91
N THR A 197 27.32 -7.85 -2.90
CA THR A 197 28.51 -6.98 -2.90
C THR A 197 29.12 -6.76 -1.53
N GLY A 198 28.52 -7.31 -0.45
CA GLY A 198 28.98 -7.14 0.92
C GLY A 198 28.42 -5.92 1.65
N GLN A 199 27.84 -4.94 0.95
CA GLN A 199 27.23 -3.77 1.57
C GLN A 199 25.97 -4.15 2.33
N ARG A 200 25.73 -3.48 3.47
CA ARG A 200 24.53 -3.72 4.28
C ARG A 200 23.26 -3.34 3.54
N VAL A 201 22.28 -4.24 3.53
CA VAL A 201 20.94 -3.97 2.99
C VAL A 201 20.20 -3.05 3.97
N PRO A 202 19.79 -1.86 3.55
CA PRO A 202 18.99 -0.97 4.40
C PRO A 202 17.66 -1.63 4.80
N THR A 203 17.18 -1.34 6.00
CA THR A 203 15.95 -1.93 6.54
C THR A 203 14.75 -1.69 5.62
N TRP A 204 14.66 -0.52 5.01
CA TRP A 204 13.57 -0.18 4.09
C TRP A 204 13.55 -1.06 2.84
N VAL A 205 14.69 -1.53 2.36
CA VAL A 205 14.78 -2.47 1.23
C VAL A 205 14.22 -3.83 1.65
N LYS A 206 14.56 -4.30 2.87
CA LYS A 206 14.05 -5.57 3.40
C LYS A 206 12.54 -5.59 3.60
N LEU A 207 11.93 -4.45 3.91
CA LEU A 207 10.48 -4.33 4.12
C LEU A 207 9.67 -4.37 2.82
N ARG A 208 10.30 -4.15 1.68
CA ARG A 208 9.64 -4.15 0.37
C ARG A 208 9.66 -5.53 -0.27
N LYS A 209 8.69 -5.75 -1.16
CA LYS A 209 8.72 -6.87 -2.10
C LYS A 209 9.50 -6.45 -3.33
N HIS A 210 10.39 -7.31 -3.79
CA HIS A 210 11.21 -7.09 -4.97
C HIS A 210 10.90 -8.15 -6.01
N THR A 211 11.01 -7.78 -7.29
CA THR A 211 10.84 -8.70 -8.41
C THR A 211 12.21 -9.21 -8.82
N VAL A 212 12.35 -10.52 -8.92
CA VAL A 212 13.56 -11.13 -9.46
C VAL A 212 13.60 -10.89 -10.96
N SER A 213 14.62 -10.18 -11.44
CA SER A 213 14.83 -9.91 -12.88
C SER A 213 15.85 -10.84 -13.52
N LYS A 214 16.79 -11.39 -12.74
CA LYS A 214 17.77 -12.36 -13.20
C LYS A 214 18.17 -13.28 -12.04
N VAL A 215 18.50 -14.54 -12.34
CA VAL A 215 19.08 -15.49 -11.38
C VAL A 215 20.35 -16.04 -12.00
N GLN A 216 21.47 -15.99 -11.28
CA GLN A 216 22.76 -16.47 -11.73
C GLN A 216 23.67 -16.77 -10.53
N ASP A 217 24.40 -17.89 -10.54
CA ASP A 217 25.43 -18.25 -9.55
C ASP A 217 24.97 -18.12 -8.09
N GLY A 218 23.79 -18.64 -7.77
CA GLY A 218 23.23 -18.57 -6.42
C GLY A 218 22.84 -17.17 -5.97
N LYS A 219 22.70 -16.20 -6.89
CA LYS A 219 22.31 -14.81 -6.66
C LYS A 219 21.09 -14.46 -7.50
N ALA A 220 20.28 -13.53 -7.02
CA ALA A 220 19.14 -12.94 -7.71
C ALA A 220 19.33 -11.44 -7.86
N LEU A 221 19.14 -10.91 -9.07
CA LEU A 221 19.08 -9.47 -9.33
C LEU A 221 17.65 -8.99 -9.07
N LEU A 222 17.49 -8.01 -8.20
CA LEU A 222 16.20 -7.45 -7.83
C LEU A 222 15.94 -6.17 -8.61
N LYS A 223 14.84 -6.15 -9.37
CA LYS A 223 14.52 -5.11 -10.36
C LYS A 223 14.42 -3.71 -9.73
N GLU A 224 13.71 -3.58 -8.62
CA GLU A 224 13.37 -2.30 -8.00
C GLU A 224 14.57 -1.59 -7.36
N ILE A 225 15.65 -2.31 -7.13
CA ILE A 225 16.87 -1.78 -6.48
C ILE A 225 18.12 -2.02 -7.32
N SER A 226 18.00 -2.66 -8.47
CA SER A 226 19.11 -3.01 -9.38
C SER A 226 20.32 -3.63 -8.67
N SER A 227 20.06 -4.45 -7.64
CA SER A 227 21.10 -5.01 -6.77
C SER A 227 21.01 -6.53 -6.68
N TRP A 228 22.17 -7.19 -6.59
CA TRP A 228 22.30 -8.62 -6.43
C TRP A 228 22.20 -9.00 -4.94
N VAL A 229 21.42 -10.05 -4.65
CA VAL A 229 21.31 -10.65 -3.31
C VAL A 229 21.47 -12.15 -3.43
N HIS A 230 22.11 -12.79 -2.45
CA HIS A 230 22.20 -14.26 -2.46
C HIS A 230 20.83 -14.90 -2.34
N THR A 231 20.56 -15.96 -3.10
CA THR A 231 19.25 -16.63 -3.10
C THR A 231 18.89 -17.24 -1.74
N LYS A 232 19.89 -17.59 -0.92
CA LYS A 232 19.71 -18.03 0.47
C LYS A 232 19.20 -16.89 1.40
N ASP A 233 19.41 -15.64 1.00
CA ASP A 233 19.12 -14.43 1.78
C ASP A 233 17.82 -13.75 1.31
N ILE A 234 17.00 -14.44 0.53
CA ILE A 234 15.69 -13.98 0.07
C ILE A 234 14.63 -15.07 0.24
N THR A 235 13.40 -14.62 0.50
CA THR A 235 12.24 -15.51 0.64
C THR A 235 11.18 -15.14 -0.38
N ILE A 236 10.65 -16.15 -1.09
CA ILE A 236 9.56 -15.98 -2.05
C ILE A 236 8.29 -15.61 -1.28
N VAL A 237 7.69 -14.45 -1.62
CA VAL A 237 6.41 -14.01 -1.07
C VAL A 237 5.26 -14.12 -2.08
N SER A 238 5.58 -14.31 -3.35
CA SER A 238 4.67 -14.67 -4.43
C SER A 238 5.50 -15.22 -5.57
N THR A 239 5.19 -16.41 -6.03
CA THR A 239 5.80 -16.96 -7.24
C THR A 239 5.30 -16.20 -8.46
N ALA A 240 6.14 -16.03 -9.46
CA ALA A 240 5.67 -15.63 -10.79
C ALA A 240 4.59 -16.65 -11.21
N LYS A 241 3.39 -16.18 -11.55
CA LYS A 241 2.41 -17.04 -12.21
C LYS A 241 3.14 -17.65 -13.41
N LYS A 242 3.22 -18.97 -13.47
CA LYS A 242 3.75 -19.67 -14.62
C LYS A 242 2.94 -19.18 -15.80
N GLY A 243 3.57 -18.42 -16.68
CA GLY A 243 2.84 -17.85 -17.81
C GLY A 243 2.24 -19.00 -18.62
N ILE A 244 1.00 -18.83 -19.10
CA ILE A 244 0.35 -19.81 -19.96
C ILE A 244 1.31 -20.23 -21.08
N ALA A 245 1.59 -21.52 -21.14
CA ALA A 245 2.52 -22.17 -22.05
C ALA A 245 1.83 -23.31 -22.80
N VAL A 246 2.47 -23.84 -23.83
CA VAL A 246 2.01 -25.07 -24.48
C VAL A 246 1.90 -26.17 -23.43
N GLY A 247 0.77 -26.88 -23.42
CA GLY A 247 0.44 -27.90 -22.43
C GLY A 247 -0.32 -27.38 -21.18
N SER A 248 -0.41 -26.05 -20.96
CA SER A 248 -1.25 -25.48 -19.90
C SER A 248 -2.71 -25.86 -20.10
N THR A 249 -3.39 -26.15 -18.98
CA THR A 249 -4.87 -26.22 -18.95
C THR A 249 -5.40 -24.86 -18.53
N VAL A 250 -6.33 -24.31 -19.30
CA VAL A 250 -6.84 -22.94 -19.10
C VAL A 250 -8.37 -22.92 -19.18
N THR A 251 -8.97 -21.88 -18.57
CA THR A 251 -10.35 -21.48 -18.82
C THR A 251 -10.38 -20.15 -19.54
N ILE A 252 -11.45 -19.88 -20.29
CA ILE A 252 -11.64 -18.62 -21.02
C ILE A 252 -12.52 -17.70 -20.19
N LYS A 253 -12.09 -16.46 -19.98
CA LYS A 253 -12.84 -15.44 -19.24
C LYS A 253 -14.05 -14.96 -20.02
N LYS A 254 -15.11 -14.59 -19.33
CA LYS A 254 -16.29 -13.95 -19.91
C LYS A 254 -15.89 -12.68 -20.68
N GLY A 255 -16.48 -12.48 -21.84
CA GLY A 255 -16.17 -11.34 -22.72
C GLY A 255 -14.95 -11.55 -23.63
N ALA A 256 -14.33 -12.73 -23.62
CA ALA A 256 -13.24 -13.06 -24.55
C ALA A 256 -13.75 -13.12 -26.00
N VAL A 257 -12.85 -12.73 -26.92
CA VAL A 257 -13.06 -12.86 -28.37
C VAL A 257 -12.00 -13.74 -28.98
N TYR A 258 -12.33 -14.39 -30.09
CA TYR A 258 -11.36 -15.16 -30.86
C TYR A 258 -10.28 -14.27 -31.47
N GLY A 259 -9.05 -14.75 -31.44
CA GLY A 259 -7.87 -14.17 -32.07
C GLY A 259 -7.44 -14.87 -33.34
N GLY A 260 -6.15 -14.77 -33.65
CA GLY A 260 -5.54 -15.43 -34.83
C GLY A 260 -5.87 -14.74 -36.15
N CYS A 261 -5.64 -15.48 -37.25
CA CYS A 261 -5.92 -15.02 -38.63
C CYS A 261 -7.08 -15.81 -39.24
N THR A 262 -8.06 -16.23 -38.45
CA THR A 262 -9.20 -17.02 -38.87
C THR A 262 -10.44 -16.16 -39.10
N SER A 263 -11.43 -16.69 -39.78
CA SER A 263 -12.77 -16.06 -39.98
C SER A 263 -13.54 -15.81 -38.67
N ALA A 264 -13.14 -16.45 -37.59
CA ALA A 264 -13.70 -16.27 -36.26
C ALA A 264 -13.12 -15.05 -35.50
N ARG A 265 -12.02 -14.45 -35.99
CA ARG A 265 -11.39 -13.32 -35.33
C ARG A 265 -12.34 -12.19 -34.98
N GLY A 266 -12.28 -11.74 -33.71
CA GLY A 266 -13.17 -10.67 -33.22
C GLY A 266 -14.56 -11.13 -32.84
N LYS A 267 -14.97 -12.35 -33.18
CA LYS A 267 -16.26 -12.89 -32.74
C LYS A 267 -16.19 -13.29 -31.28
N ALA A 268 -17.26 -13.11 -30.53
CA ALA A 268 -17.35 -13.51 -29.13
C ALA A 268 -17.20 -15.02 -28.98
N VAL A 269 -16.47 -15.46 -27.95
CA VAL A 269 -16.39 -16.86 -27.58
C VAL A 269 -17.75 -17.30 -27.01
N PRO A 270 -18.36 -18.39 -27.53
CA PRO A 270 -19.66 -18.89 -27.04
C PRO A 270 -19.62 -19.24 -25.55
N SER A 271 -20.73 -19.04 -24.86
CA SER A 271 -20.84 -19.29 -23.40
C SER A 271 -20.44 -20.71 -22.99
N ALA A 272 -20.74 -21.70 -23.78
CA ALA A 272 -20.39 -23.11 -23.58
C ALA A 272 -18.86 -23.35 -23.51
N GLN A 273 -18.04 -22.44 -24.06
CA GLN A 273 -16.57 -22.53 -24.05
C GLN A 273 -15.92 -21.64 -23.01
N LEU A 274 -16.69 -20.83 -22.30
CA LEU A 274 -16.19 -19.99 -21.21
C LEU A 274 -16.01 -20.80 -19.91
N ALA A 275 -15.39 -20.20 -18.91
CA ALA A 275 -15.30 -20.81 -17.59
C ALA A 275 -16.69 -21.27 -17.10
N PRO A 276 -16.82 -22.49 -16.51
CA PRO A 276 -15.75 -23.34 -16.00
C PRO A 276 -15.12 -24.34 -17.02
N THR A 277 -15.47 -24.28 -18.30
CA THR A 277 -14.96 -25.21 -19.33
C THR A 277 -13.43 -25.08 -19.45
N LYS A 278 -12.74 -26.23 -19.42
CA LYS A 278 -11.29 -26.32 -19.47
C LYS A 278 -10.80 -26.62 -20.87
N HIS A 279 -9.77 -25.91 -21.30
CA HIS A 279 -9.15 -26.05 -22.61
C HIS A 279 -7.65 -26.32 -22.46
N LYS A 280 -7.06 -26.99 -23.45
CA LYS A 280 -5.63 -27.28 -23.47
C LYS A 280 -4.91 -26.42 -24.50
N VAL A 281 -3.87 -25.71 -24.06
CA VAL A 281 -3.05 -24.89 -24.96
C VAL A 281 -2.16 -25.78 -25.80
N SER A 282 -2.33 -25.76 -27.12
CA SER A 282 -1.56 -26.55 -28.08
C SER A 282 -0.43 -25.73 -28.74
N ARG A 283 -0.59 -24.42 -28.91
CA ARG A 283 0.41 -23.52 -29.49
C ARG A 283 0.30 -22.12 -28.89
N ILE A 284 1.41 -21.36 -28.93
CA ILE A 284 1.44 -19.93 -28.58
C ILE A 284 2.09 -19.17 -29.71
N GLN A 285 1.54 -18.00 -30.03
CA GLN A 285 2.10 -17.05 -31.00
C GLN A 285 1.96 -15.61 -30.52
N THR A 286 2.69 -14.70 -31.15
CA THR A 286 2.46 -13.26 -31.01
C THR A 286 1.98 -12.73 -32.35
N ASN A 287 0.78 -12.14 -32.38
CA ASN A 287 0.17 -11.61 -33.56
C ASN A 287 -0.15 -10.11 -33.33
N LYS A 288 0.44 -9.23 -34.14
CA LYS A 288 0.33 -7.77 -34.00
C LYS A 288 0.57 -7.28 -32.56
N GLY A 289 1.58 -7.84 -31.88
CA GLY A 289 1.92 -7.48 -30.50
C GLY A 289 1.05 -8.15 -29.41
N VAL A 290 0.01 -8.88 -29.77
CA VAL A 290 -0.84 -9.63 -28.84
C VAL A 290 -0.37 -11.07 -28.73
N LYS A 291 -0.07 -11.54 -27.52
CA LYS A 291 0.25 -12.96 -27.27
C LYS A 291 -1.05 -13.78 -27.27
N GLU A 292 -1.16 -14.74 -28.15
CA GLU A 292 -2.35 -15.58 -28.34
C GLU A 292 -1.99 -17.06 -28.12
N ALA A 293 -2.95 -17.83 -27.60
CA ALA A 293 -2.86 -19.27 -27.43
C ALA A 293 -3.88 -19.97 -28.31
N LEU A 294 -3.45 -21.00 -29.04
CA LEU A 294 -4.33 -21.94 -29.73
C LEU A 294 -4.84 -22.98 -28.72
N LEU A 295 -6.13 -23.07 -28.57
CA LEU A 295 -6.79 -24.07 -27.74
C LEU A 295 -7.12 -25.26 -28.63
N GLY A 296 -6.47 -26.41 -28.36
CA GLY A 296 -6.45 -27.55 -29.25
C GLY A 296 -7.81 -28.22 -29.44
N ASP A 297 -8.60 -28.24 -28.39
CA ASP A 297 -9.93 -28.85 -28.33
C ASP A 297 -11.00 -28.07 -29.12
N ILE A 298 -10.84 -26.76 -29.25
CA ILE A 298 -11.74 -25.91 -30.04
C ILE A 298 -11.09 -25.35 -31.30
N SER A 299 -9.85 -25.73 -31.58
CA SER A 299 -9.05 -25.29 -32.75
C SER A 299 -9.08 -23.78 -32.99
N SER A 300 -9.13 -23.00 -31.92
CA SER A 300 -9.30 -21.53 -31.98
C SER A 300 -8.26 -20.78 -31.15
N TRP A 301 -7.87 -19.60 -31.63
CA TRP A 301 -6.94 -18.71 -30.97
C TRP A 301 -7.67 -17.79 -30.01
N VAL A 302 -7.12 -17.60 -28.81
CA VAL A 302 -7.63 -16.65 -27.81
C VAL A 302 -6.45 -15.88 -27.23
N ALA A 303 -6.61 -14.58 -26.98
CA ALA A 303 -5.58 -13.78 -26.34
C ALA A 303 -5.21 -14.35 -24.97
N VAL A 304 -3.93 -14.51 -24.68
CA VAL A 304 -3.45 -15.07 -23.38
C VAL A 304 -3.97 -14.24 -22.20
N ALA A 305 -4.16 -12.94 -22.36
CA ALA A 305 -4.76 -12.05 -21.34
C ALA A 305 -6.22 -12.43 -20.98
N SER A 306 -6.93 -13.08 -21.90
CA SER A 306 -8.32 -13.54 -21.70
C SER A 306 -8.40 -14.98 -21.17
N LEU A 307 -7.28 -15.59 -20.83
CA LEU A 307 -7.20 -16.94 -20.29
C LEU A 307 -6.81 -16.91 -18.80
N GLU A 308 -7.21 -17.96 -18.10
CA GLU A 308 -6.83 -18.22 -16.73
C GLU A 308 -6.30 -19.64 -16.59
N GLU A 309 -5.09 -19.81 -16.06
CA GLU A 309 -4.49 -21.13 -15.90
C GLU A 309 -5.16 -21.88 -14.76
N VAL A 310 -5.61 -23.10 -15.01
CA VAL A 310 -6.14 -24.00 -14.00
C VAL A 310 -4.97 -24.72 -13.34
N THR A 311 -4.61 -24.30 -12.13
CA THR A 311 -3.66 -25.04 -11.28
C THR A 311 -4.37 -26.23 -10.65
N LYS A 312 -3.71 -27.40 -10.72
CA LYS A 312 -4.16 -28.61 -10.02
C LYS A 312 -4.11 -28.41 -8.51
#